data_3f3c0d0dc795507d3053d3d92fc72087
#
_entry.id   3f3c0d0dc795507d3053d3d92fc72087
#
_cell.length_a   1.000
_cell.length_b   1.000
_cell.length_c   1.000
_cell.angle_alpha   90.00
_cell.angle_beta   90.00
_cell.angle_gamma   90.00
#
_symmetry.space_group_name_H-M   'P 1'
#
loop_
_entity.id
_entity.type
_entity.pdbx_description
1 polymer ?
#
loop_
_entity_poly.entity_id
_entity_poly.type
_entity_poly.pdbx_seq_one_letter_code
_entity_poly.pdbx_strand_id
1 'polypeptide(L)'
;MPYVFGGSGGGKSILQTISFINSTTWSPAQDMNAKIYVIGGGGSGGSAVYNATGGGAGGCAVTIADLDSSTTYTITIGAPGGPLLAQSSGVNGNAGGASSFAGSGISTMTGNGGGGGQYDTTGNGSGTEVGGTGGSATGGTYGNFTGGAGGAITAANPGAY
;
A
#
# COMPACT_ATOMS: atom_id res chain seq x y z
N MET A 1 -14.65 12.15 12.18
CA MET A 1 -14.41 12.25 13.64
C MET A 1 -14.06 10.86 14.14
N PRO A 2 -12.89 10.64 14.77
CA PRO A 2 -12.61 9.37 15.39
C PRO A 2 -13.50 9.22 16.66
N TYR A 3 -14.13 8.09 16.81
CA TYR A 3 -14.89 7.77 18.01
C TYR A 3 -13.90 7.38 19.12
N VAL A 4 -13.89 8.17 20.20
CA VAL A 4 -13.16 7.85 21.44
C VAL A 4 -14.18 7.30 22.44
N PHE A 5 -14.06 6.03 22.81
CA PHE A 5 -14.75 5.49 23.99
C PHE A 5 -13.79 5.60 25.18
N GLY A 6 -14.02 6.60 26.03
CA GLY A 6 -13.36 6.71 27.32
C GLY A 6 -14.10 5.87 28.36
N GLY A 7 -13.40 4.89 28.94
CA GLY A 7 -13.88 4.12 30.07
C GLY A 7 -12.84 4.17 31.19
N SER A 8 -13.09 4.93 32.26
CA SER A 8 -12.34 4.87 33.50
C SER A 8 -12.87 3.73 34.37
N GLY A 9 -12.05 2.75 34.67
CA GLY A 9 -12.38 1.75 35.71
C GLY A 9 -11.77 0.38 35.46
N GLY A 10 -10.74 0.05 36.22
CA GLY A 10 -10.40 -1.33 36.57
C GLY A 10 -10.01 -2.32 35.45
N GLY A 11 -8.75 -2.34 35.02
CA GLY A 11 -8.14 -3.59 34.61
C GLY A 11 -8.50 -4.22 33.28
N LYS A 12 -9.28 -3.59 32.40
CA LYS A 12 -9.53 -4.10 31.05
C LYS A 12 -8.80 -3.24 30.01
N SER A 13 -7.77 -3.82 29.39
CA SER A 13 -7.13 -3.22 28.23
C SER A 13 -8.16 -3.15 27.08
N ILE A 14 -8.61 -1.95 26.72
CA ILE A 14 -9.50 -1.77 25.59
C ILE A 14 -8.62 -1.74 24.34
N LEU A 15 -8.74 -2.76 23.49
CA LEU A 15 -8.14 -2.73 22.16
C LEU A 15 -8.97 -1.76 21.29
N GLN A 16 -8.41 -0.60 21.00
CA GLN A 16 -8.98 0.36 20.09
C GLN A 16 -8.23 0.29 18.75
N THR A 17 -8.96 0.28 17.64
CA THR A 17 -8.39 0.44 16.30
C THR A 17 -8.67 1.84 15.79
N ILE A 18 -7.60 2.55 15.36
CA ILE A 18 -7.69 3.85 14.71
C ILE A 18 -7.21 3.65 13.27
N SER A 19 -8.04 4.04 12.30
CA SER A 19 -7.71 3.93 10.88
C SER A 19 -7.65 5.31 10.24
N PHE A 20 -6.59 5.55 9.47
CA PHE A 20 -6.42 6.76 8.68
C PHE A 20 -6.48 6.41 7.20
N ILE A 21 -7.40 7.04 6.47
CA ILE A 21 -7.61 6.84 5.02
C ILE A 21 -7.24 8.08 4.21
N ASN A 22 -6.90 9.19 4.89
CA ASN A 22 -6.43 10.44 4.31
C ASN A 22 -5.21 10.93 5.07
N SER A 23 -4.34 11.64 4.36
CA SER A 23 -3.18 12.30 4.98
C SER A 23 -3.63 13.35 5.99
N THR A 24 -3.00 13.35 7.17
CA THR A 24 -3.34 14.24 8.27
C THR A 24 -2.20 14.31 9.29
N THR A 25 -2.36 15.16 10.26
CA THR A 25 -1.60 15.11 11.52
C THR A 25 -2.50 14.62 12.64
N TRP A 26 -1.92 13.92 13.62
CA TRP A 26 -2.66 13.35 14.73
C TRP A 26 -1.79 13.29 16.00
N SER A 27 -2.41 13.56 17.15
CA SER A 27 -1.81 13.33 18.46
C SER A 27 -2.73 12.42 19.26
N PRO A 28 -2.22 11.40 19.96
CA PRO A 28 -3.05 10.60 20.85
C PRO A 28 -3.59 11.45 22.01
N ALA A 29 -4.79 11.15 22.49
CA ALA A 29 -5.40 11.87 23.61
C ALA A 29 -4.66 11.62 24.95
N GLN A 30 -3.92 10.53 25.03
CA GLN A 30 -3.08 10.14 26.16
C GLN A 30 -1.93 9.29 25.66
N ASP A 31 -0.87 9.14 26.44
CA ASP A 31 0.23 8.23 26.13
C ASP A 31 -0.29 6.81 25.98
N MET A 32 0.18 6.12 24.94
CA MET A 32 -0.33 4.79 24.61
C MET A 32 0.72 3.92 23.94
N ASN A 33 0.70 2.61 24.21
CA ASN A 33 1.42 1.63 23.42
C ASN A 33 0.55 1.20 22.24
N ALA A 34 1.07 1.28 21.03
CA ALA A 34 0.33 1.00 19.80
C ALA A 34 1.09 0.05 18.88
N LYS A 35 0.36 -0.85 18.25
CA LYS A 35 0.85 -1.59 17.08
C LYS A 35 0.39 -0.85 15.83
N ILE A 36 1.36 -0.40 15.02
CA ILE A 36 1.16 0.49 13.89
C ILE A 36 1.44 -0.28 12.61
N TYR A 37 0.54 -0.17 11.64
CA TYR A 37 0.69 -0.69 10.29
C TYR A 37 0.69 0.47 9.31
N VAL A 38 1.70 0.55 8.46
CA VAL A 38 1.78 1.53 7.37
C VAL A 38 1.83 0.78 6.05
N ILE A 39 0.78 0.93 5.24
CA ILE A 39 0.59 0.17 4.01
C ILE A 39 0.58 1.14 2.82
N GLY A 40 1.45 0.90 1.85
CA GLY A 40 1.51 1.66 0.59
C GLY A 40 0.33 1.37 -0.33
N GLY A 41 0.04 2.28 -1.25
CA GLY A 41 -0.98 2.08 -2.28
C GLY A 41 -0.63 0.93 -3.24
N GLY A 42 -1.61 0.17 -3.68
CA GLY A 42 -1.40 -0.82 -4.76
C GLY A 42 -1.26 -0.15 -6.12
N GLY A 43 -0.50 -0.74 -7.03
CA GLY A 43 -0.46 -0.35 -8.44
C GLY A 43 -1.71 -0.82 -9.18
N SER A 44 -2.05 -0.14 -10.29
CA SER A 44 -3.12 -0.60 -11.17
C SER A 44 -2.59 -1.63 -12.20
N GLY A 45 -3.47 -2.47 -12.70
CA GLY A 45 -3.17 -3.32 -13.87
C GLY A 45 -2.94 -2.47 -15.12
N GLY A 46 -2.26 -3.03 -16.12
CA GLY A 46 -2.21 -2.46 -17.45
C GLY A 46 -3.57 -2.52 -18.15
N SER A 47 -3.72 -1.80 -19.25
CA SER A 47 -4.91 -1.83 -20.10
C SER A 47 -4.50 -2.10 -21.55
N ALA A 48 -5.10 -3.09 -22.17
CA ALA A 48 -4.83 -3.45 -23.58
C ALA A 48 -6.04 -4.14 -24.21
N VAL A 49 -6.02 -4.20 -25.55
CA VAL A 49 -7.05 -4.93 -26.33
C VAL A 49 -6.91 -6.45 -26.14
N TYR A 50 -5.68 -6.95 -26.02
CA TYR A 50 -5.42 -8.40 -25.91
C TYR A 50 -5.07 -8.79 -24.47
N ASN A 51 -3.89 -8.48 -24.00
CA ASN A 51 -3.39 -8.92 -22.72
C ASN A 51 -2.78 -7.78 -21.91
N ALA A 52 -3.02 -7.80 -20.60
CA ALA A 52 -2.37 -6.90 -19.67
C ALA A 52 -2.11 -7.61 -18.33
N THR A 53 -1.07 -7.21 -17.63
CA THR A 53 -0.68 -7.81 -16.36
C THR A 53 -1.30 -7.07 -15.17
N GLY A 54 -1.32 -7.72 -14.01
CA GLY A 54 -1.78 -7.10 -12.76
C GLY A 54 -0.77 -6.12 -12.19
N GLY A 55 -1.26 -5.11 -11.44
CA GLY A 55 -0.41 -4.26 -10.62
C GLY A 55 0.10 -4.97 -9.36
N GLY A 56 1.20 -4.50 -8.80
CA GLY A 56 1.77 -5.00 -7.55
C GLY A 56 1.04 -4.45 -6.31
N ALA A 57 1.08 -5.17 -5.20
CA ALA A 57 0.60 -4.70 -3.92
C ALA A 57 1.58 -3.71 -3.26
N GLY A 58 1.10 -2.80 -2.43
CA GLY A 58 1.95 -1.94 -1.61
C GLY A 58 2.70 -2.70 -0.53
N GLY A 59 3.85 -2.18 -0.11
CA GLY A 59 4.62 -2.70 1.03
C GLY A 59 3.96 -2.35 2.37
N CYS A 60 4.26 -3.12 3.42
CA CYS A 60 3.73 -2.91 4.76
C CYS A 60 4.85 -2.84 5.80
N ALA A 61 5.00 -1.71 6.48
CA ALA A 61 5.85 -1.56 7.66
C ALA A 61 5.01 -1.76 8.93
N VAL A 62 5.56 -2.50 9.90
CA VAL A 62 4.88 -2.78 11.18
C VAL A 62 5.81 -2.45 12.34
N THR A 63 5.29 -1.70 13.32
CA THR A 63 6.00 -1.36 14.55
C THR A 63 5.09 -1.53 15.77
N ILE A 64 5.69 -1.79 16.92
CA ILE A 64 5.06 -1.59 18.22
C ILE A 64 5.85 -0.47 18.90
N ALA A 65 5.19 0.61 19.27
CA ALA A 65 5.83 1.78 19.87
C ALA A 65 4.96 2.41 20.94
N ASP A 66 5.64 3.08 21.89
CA ASP A 66 4.99 4.00 22.81
C ASP A 66 4.81 5.34 22.12
N LEU A 67 3.60 5.82 22.07
CA LEU A 67 3.23 7.10 21.48
C LEU A 67 2.94 8.11 22.60
N ASP A 68 3.54 9.28 22.49
CA ASP A 68 3.43 10.36 23.45
C ASP A 68 2.31 11.32 23.03
N SER A 69 1.42 11.64 23.96
CA SER A 69 0.27 12.53 23.74
C SER A 69 0.67 13.98 23.46
N SER A 70 1.86 14.39 23.85
CA SER A 70 2.42 15.71 23.53
C SER A 70 3.03 15.81 22.13
N THR A 71 3.20 14.67 21.45
CA THR A 71 3.78 14.59 20.11
C THR A 71 2.69 14.62 19.03
N THR A 72 2.94 15.44 18.00
CA THR A 72 2.14 15.40 16.77
C THR A 72 2.78 14.48 15.75
N TYR A 73 2.07 13.46 15.35
CA TYR A 73 2.48 12.51 14.33
C TYR A 73 1.94 12.93 12.97
N THR A 74 2.78 12.86 11.95
CA THR A 74 2.40 13.11 10.54
C THR A 74 2.09 11.80 9.86
N ILE A 75 0.93 11.73 9.24
CA ILE A 75 0.41 10.57 8.53
C ILE A 75 0.24 10.96 7.07
N THR A 76 0.93 10.26 6.19
CA THR A 76 0.78 10.40 4.74
C THR A 76 0.14 9.13 4.20
N ILE A 77 -0.91 9.28 3.41
CA ILE A 77 -1.58 8.15 2.74
C ILE A 77 -1.28 8.22 1.25
N GLY A 78 -0.63 7.18 0.74
CA GLY A 78 -0.33 7.01 -0.67
C GLY A 78 -1.58 6.66 -1.47
N ALA A 79 -1.80 7.36 -2.57
CA ALA A 79 -2.90 7.05 -3.47
C ALA A 79 -2.70 5.66 -4.14
N PRO A 80 -3.78 4.94 -4.49
CA PRO A 80 -3.68 3.78 -5.37
C PRO A 80 -3.25 4.20 -6.77
N GLY A 81 -2.78 3.27 -7.59
CA GLY A 81 -2.37 3.51 -8.98
C GLY A 81 -3.46 4.06 -9.90
N GLY A 82 -4.68 4.13 -9.41
CA GLY A 82 -5.84 4.67 -10.13
C GLY A 82 -6.32 3.76 -11.28
N PRO A 83 -7.58 3.90 -11.68
CA PRO A 83 -8.13 3.15 -12.80
C PRO A 83 -7.54 3.65 -14.13
N LEU A 84 -7.34 2.75 -15.07
CA LEU A 84 -7.07 3.08 -16.46
C LEU A 84 -8.36 2.90 -17.27
N LEU A 85 -8.62 3.85 -18.17
CA LEU A 85 -9.64 3.65 -19.17
C LEU A 85 -9.14 2.63 -20.21
N ALA A 86 -10.04 1.79 -20.70
CA ALA A 86 -9.73 0.89 -21.80
C ALA A 86 -9.20 1.70 -23.00
N GLN A 87 -8.02 1.34 -23.48
CA GLN A 87 -7.34 2.01 -24.57
C GLN A 87 -7.20 1.06 -25.75
N SER A 88 -7.42 1.58 -26.95
CA SER A 88 -7.20 0.82 -28.19
C SER A 88 -5.71 0.57 -28.50
N SER A 89 -4.81 1.32 -27.86
CA SER A 89 -3.36 1.23 -28.07
C SER A 89 -2.57 0.60 -26.92
N GLY A 90 -3.24 0.20 -25.86
CA GLY A 90 -2.60 -0.32 -24.63
C GLY A 90 -1.86 0.75 -23.83
N VAL A 91 -1.93 0.62 -22.50
CA VAL A 91 -1.26 1.53 -21.55
C VAL A 91 -0.79 0.73 -20.32
N ASN A 92 0.43 1.00 -19.86
CA ASN A 92 0.90 0.46 -18.60
C ASN A 92 0.09 1.00 -17.43
N GLY A 93 -0.10 0.19 -16.41
CA GLY A 93 -0.68 0.59 -15.15
C GLY A 93 0.16 1.65 -14.43
N ASN A 94 -0.49 2.41 -13.57
CA ASN A 94 0.18 3.39 -12.71
C ASN A 94 0.65 2.73 -11.41
N ALA A 95 1.80 3.17 -10.92
CA ALA A 95 2.26 2.77 -9.59
C ALA A 95 1.38 3.40 -8.49
N GLY A 96 1.25 2.72 -7.37
CA GLY A 96 0.68 3.27 -6.16
C GLY A 96 1.64 4.24 -5.47
N GLY A 97 1.12 5.10 -4.61
CA GLY A 97 1.88 6.04 -3.80
C GLY A 97 2.38 5.41 -2.49
N ALA A 98 3.42 6.02 -1.91
CA ALA A 98 3.92 5.63 -0.60
C ALA A 98 3.05 6.21 0.52
N SER A 99 2.80 5.40 1.56
CA SER A 99 2.25 5.86 2.83
C SER A 99 3.34 5.95 3.88
N SER A 100 3.22 6.88 4.83
CA SER A 100 4.17 7.01 5.93
C SER A 100 3.53 7.41 7.24
N PHE A 101 4.21 7.06 8.34
CA PHE A 101 3.91 7.51 9.70
C PHE A 101 5.21 8.02 10.33
N ALA A 102 5.24 9.27 10.78
CA ALA A 102 6.43 9.93 11.29
C ALA A 102 6.11 10.83 12.50
N GLY A 103 7.03 10.90 13.44
CA GLY A 103 6.95 11.78 14.61
C GLY A 103 8.16 11.61 15.51
N SER A 104 8.28 12.47 16.52
CA SER A 104 9.36 12.37 17.50
C SER A 104 9.26 11.03 18.26
N GLY A 105 10.39 10.45 18.59
CA GLY A 105 10.48 9.20 19.38
C GLY A 105 10.29 7.92 18.57
N ILE A 106 9.95 8.00 17.29
CA ILE A 106 9.83 6.82 16.40
C ILE A 106 10.63 6.99 15.11
N SER A 107 11.13 5.87 14.58
CA SER A 107 11.68 5.87 13.21
C SER A 107 10.54 6.07 12.21
N THR A 108 10.76 6.93 11.20
CA THR A 108 9.78 7.08 10.12
C THR A 108 9.51 5.75 9.46
N MET A 109 8.24 5.33 9.52
CA MET A 109 7.76 4.13 8.87
C MET A 109 7.26 4.48 7.46
N THR A 110 7.60 3.67 6.48
CA THR A 110 7.16 3.87 5.10
C THR A 110 6.74 2.53 4.48
N GLY A 111 5.55 2.50 3.91
CA GLY A 111 5.12 1.46 2.98
C GLY A 111 5.11 2.05 1.57
N ASN A 112 6.01 1.60 0.70
CA ASN A 112 6.06 2.07 -0.69
C ASN A 112 4.92 1.47 -1.50
N GLY A 113 4.48 2.20 -2.54
CA GLY A 113 3.46 1.71 -3.44
C GLY A 113 3.93 0.55 -4.31
N GLY A 114 3.01 -0.28 -4.76
CA GLY A 114 3.25 -1.32 -5.75
C GLY A 114 3.39 -0.73 -7.16
N GLY A 115 4.14 -1.39 -8.02
CA GLY A 115 4.30 -1.01 -9.43
C GLY A 115 3.04 -1.24 -10.25
N GLY A 116 2.88 -0.50 -11.34
CA GLY A 116 1.83 -0.73 -12.32
C GLY A 116 2.12 -1.99 -13.17
N GLY A 117 1.07 -2.66 -13.64
CA GLY A 117 1.16 -3.75 -14.60
C GLY A 117 1.52 -3.27 -16.00
N GLN A 118 2.02 -4.15 -16.83
CA GLN A 118 2.35 -3.87 -18.22
C GLN A 118 1.22 -4.28 -19.16
N TYR A 119 1.17 -3.70 -20.35
CA TYR A 119 0.31 -4.15 -21.46
C TYR A 119 1.13 -4.92 -22.50
N ASP A 120 0.46 -5.80 -23.22
CA ASP A 120 1.08 -6.55 -24.34
C ASP A 120 1.46 -5.60 -25.48
N THR A 121 2.77 -5.40 -25.66
CA THR A 121 3.33 -4.53 -26.70
C THR A 121 3.36 -5.17 -28.09
N THR A 122 3.19 -6.50 -28.17
CA THR A 122 3.20 -7.23 -29.46
C THR A 122 1.87 -7.10 -30.20
N GLY A 123 0.80 -6.78 -29.48
CA GLY A 123 -0.52 -6.53 -30.05
C GLY A 123 -1.24 -7.77 -30.61
N ASN A 124 -0.73 -8.97 -30.33
CA ASN A 124 -1.28 -10.22 -30.84
C ASN A 124 -1.55 -11.28 -29.74
N GLY A 125 -1.38 -10.90 -28.47
CA GLY A 125 -1.60 -11.79 -27.33
C GLY A 125 -0.49 -12.82 -27.09
N SER A 126 0.65 -12.68 -27.77
CA SER A 126 1.80 -13.60 -27.63
C SER A 126 2.98 -13.03 -26.85
N GLY A 127 2.81 -11.83 -26.27
CA GLY A 127 3.83 -11.19 -25.43
C GLY A 127 4.04 -11.89 -24.10
N THR A 128 5.21 -11.69 -23.50
CA THR A 128 5.53 -12.07 -22.14
C THR A 128 5.77 -10.79 -21.34
N GLU A 129 4.77 -10.35 -20.61
CA GLU A 129 4.86 -9.13 -19.78
C GLU A 129 4.90 -9.51 -18.31
N VAL A 130 5.71 -8.77 -17.55
CA VAL A 130 5.80 -8.93 -16.10
C VAL A 130 4.72 -8.12 -15.40
N GLY A 131 4.18 -8.67 -14.32
CA GLY A 131 3.30 -7.93 -13.44
C GLY A 131 4.02 -6.80 -12.72
N GLY A 132 3.27 -5.84 -12.22
CA GLY A 132 3.80 -4.76 -11.39
C GLY A 132 4.55 -5.31 -10.18
N THR A 133 5.70 -4.72 -9.84
CA THR A 133 6.50 -5.13 -8.68
C THR A 133 5.76 -4.82 -7.38
N GLY A 134 5.95 -5.65 -6.36
CA GLY A 134 5.50 -5.33 -5.00
C GLY A 134 6.27 -4.14 -4.42
N GLY A 135 5.60 -3.28 -3.68
CA GLY A 135 6.20 -2.17 -2.96
C GLY A 135 7.04 -2.67 -1.78
N SER A 136 8.19 -2.06 -1.53
CA SER A 136 9.01 -2.33 -0.34
C SER A 136 8.46 -1.58 0.90
N ALA A 137 8.98 -1.92 2.08
CA ALA A 137 8.69 -1.19 3.31
C ALA A 137 9.95 -0.95 4.13
N THR A 138 9.95 0.12 4.93
CA THR A 138 11.08 0.50 5.81
C THR A 138 10.59 1.10 7.13
N GLY A 139 11.47 1.15 8.13
CA GLY A 139 11.19 1.79 9.44
C GLY A 139 10.35 0.94 10.39
N GLY A 140 9.85 -0.19 9.98
CA GLY A 140 9.15 -1.12 10.86
C GLY A 140 10.14 -1.90 11.74
N THR A 141 10.02 -1.77 13.07
CA THR A 141 10.86 -2.49 14.04
C THR A 141 10.36 -3.91 14.30
N TYR A 142 9.07 -4.16 14.11
CA TYR A 142 8.47 -5.48 14.20
C TYR A 142 8.59 -6.25 12.86
N GLY A 143 8.50 -5.55 11.73
CA GLY A 143 8.65 -6.15 10.40
C GLY A 143 8.49 -5.15 9.26
N ASN A 144 9.15 -5.45 8.15
CA ASN A 144 9.00 -4.76 6.89
C ASN A 144 8.71 -5.81 5.82
N PHE A 145 7.51 -5.76 5.26
CA PHE A 145 6.99 -6.76 4.34
C PHE A 145 6.86 -6.15 2.94
N THR A 146 7.48 -6.79 1.97
CA THR A 146 7.30 -6.42 0.56
C THR A 146 5.93 -6.90 0.07
N GLY A 147 5.24 -6.06 -0.67
CA GLY A 147 3.99 -6.42 -1.33
C GLY A 147 4.18 -7.53 -2.36
N GLY A 148 3.13 -8.27 -2.66
CA GLY A 148 3.15 -9.26 -3.73
C GLY A 148 3.27 -8.60 -5.11
N ALA A 149 3.99 -9.22 -6.03
CA ALA A 149 3.98 -8.80 -7.43
C ALA A 149 2.62 -9.10 -8.09
N GLY A 150 2.28 -8.34 -9.11
CA GLY A 150 1.13 -8.62 -9.97
C GLY A 150 1.35 -9.89 -10.81
N GLY A 151 0.25 -10.49 -11.26
CA GLY A 151 0.32 -11.63 -12.18
C GLY A 151 0.99 -11.23 -13.50
N ALA A 152 1.91 -12.08 -13.98
CA ALA A 152 2.57 -11.93 -15.28
C ALA A 152 1.78 -12.70 -16.36
N ILE A 153 2.00 -12.32 -17.60
CA ILE A 153 1.57 -13.09 -18.77
C ILE A 153 2.75 -13.93 -19.25
N THR A 154 2.54 -15.22 -19.42
CA THR A 154 3.46 -16.09 -20.16
C THR A 154 2.88 -16.31 -21.54
N ALA A 155 3.70 -16.23 -22.59
CA ALA A 155 3.24 -16.44 -23.97
C ALA A 155 2.40 -17.71 -24.07
N ALA A 156 1.13 -17.56 -24.41
CA ALA A 156 0.35 -18.70 -24.86
C ALA A 156 0.90 -19.11 -26.22
N ASN A 157 1.15 -20.42 -26.41
CA ASN A 157 1.60 -20.94 -27.69
C ASN A 157 0.51 -20.63 -28.77
N PRO A 158 0.77 -19.76 -29.78
CA PRO A 158 -0.24 -19.32 -30.73
C PRO A 158 -0.66 -20.41 -31.72
N GLY A 159 -0.42 -21.69 -31.42
CA GLY A 159 -0.65 -22.84 -32.32
C GLY A 159 -1.82 -23.77 -31.94
N ALA A 160 -2.71 -23.38 -31.06
CA ALA A 160 -3.81 -24.22 -30.60
C ALA A 160 -5.19 -23.61 -30.90
N TYR A 161 -5.46 -23.28 -32.16
CA TYR A 161 -6.82 -23.07 -32.67
C TYR A 161 -6.99 -23.83 -34.00
#